data_7f584577b19b7fb1fa605bf81b11fef2
#
_entry.id   7f584577b19b7fb1fa605bf81b11fef2
#
_cell.length_a   1.000
_cell.length_b   1.000
_cell.length_c   1.000
_cell.angle_alpha   90.00
_cell.angle_beta   90.00
_cell.angle_gamma   90.00
#
_symmetry.space_group_name_H-M   'P 1'
#
loop_
_entity.id
_entity.type
_entity.pdbx_description
1 polymer ?
#
loop_
_entity_poly.entity_id
_entity_poly.type
_entity_poly.pdbx_seq_one_letter_code
_entity_poly.pdbx_strand_id
1 'polypeptide(L)'
;MNYLDLFAGAGGLSEGFARIGATAVAHVELNKDAAETLKTRVAYYYLLQNNRLDEYRQYQRTYHLDRRERVRLREAFLRNIPNDVLASVINEEISEDTIQGIFDRIDEQMRIQEVEELDLVIGGPPCQAYSVVGRSRTGSNNDNDPRHYLYRLYVQFLQRYRPRAFVFENVPGIYTAREGQIYEDIRQQLQEAGYEIHAYDLNAQDFGVPQNRKRVIIIGWRTDLPFQEFNVPVNLRNEFQVNEFLRDLPSIAAGSTCEEFNYREEATPALLATSIRNNDDLLTHHIARGHADRDLEIYAEVVQLWNREGRRLKYNDLREDLITHRNTRSFLDRFKVVAGNITSAHTVVAHISKDGHHYIHPDLKQNRSITVREAARLQSFPDNYFFEGSRTANFVQIGNAVPPLMAEGIARWFSERL
;
A
#
# COMPACT_ATOMS: atom_id res chain seq x y z
N MET A 1 22.19 -3.32 -3.49
CA MET A 1 21.44 -2.08 -3.76
C MET A 1 20.85 -1.57 -2.46
N ASN A 2 21.16 -0.33 -2.14
CA ASN A 2 20.61 0.35 -0.96
C ASN A 2 19.65 1.47 -1.39
N TYR A 3 18.72 1.88 -0.49
CA TYR A 3 17.74 2.91 -0.81
C TYR A 3 17.25 3.65 0.43
N LEU A 4 16.74 4.87 0.21
CA LEU A 4 16.01 5.68 1.17
C LEU A 4 14.54 5.74 0.74
N ASP A 5 13.60 5.45 1.67
CA ASP A 5 12.15 5.49 1.40
C ASP A 5 11.51 6.70 2.09
N LEU A 6 11.04 7.66 1.30
CA LEU A 6 10.40 8.88 1.76
C LEU A 6 8.88 8.80 1.60
N PHE A 7 8.13 9.30 2.59
CA PHE A 7 6.68 9.16 2.63
C PHE A 7 6.25 7.70 2.56
N ALA A 8 6.97 6.84 3.29
CA ALA A 8 6.98 5.40 3.13
C ALA A 8 5.62 4.72 3.33
N GLY A 9 4.66 5.39 3.98
CA GLY A 9 3.38 4.78 4.32
C GLY A 9 3.59 3.52 5.17
N ALA A 10 2.88 2.46 4.84
CA ALA A 10 3.10 1.16 5.46
C ALA A 10 4.16 0.31 4.72
N GLY A 11 5.02 0.91 3.91
CA GLY A 11 6.13 0.22 3.27
C GLY A 11 5.77 -0.65 2.07
N GLY A 12 4.68 -0.34 1.35
CA GLY A 12 4.32 -1.14 0.17
C GLY A 12 5.35 -1.05 -0.95
N LEU A 13 5.93 0.14 -1.18
CA LEU A 13 7.02 0.34 -2.13
C LEU A 13 8.29 -0.36 -1.64
N SER A 14 8.69 -0.12 -0.39
CA SER A 14 9.83 -0.79 0.26
C SER A 14 9.74 -2.30 0.25
N GLU A 15 8.56 -2.87 0.46
CA GLU A 15 8.37 -4.32 0.47
C GLU A 15 8.82 -4.96 -0.84
N GLY A 16 8.52 -4.34 -1.98
CA GLY A 16 8.97 -4.84 -3.27
C GLY A 16 10.50 -4.82 -3.42
N PHE A 17 11.16 -3.79 -2.92
CA PHE A 17 12.62 -3.68 -2.91
C PHE A 17 13.26 -4.69 -1.93
N ALA A 18 12.70 -4.82 -0.74
CA ALA A 18 13.20 -5.77 0.25
C ALA A 18 13.10 -7.25 -0.22
N ARG A 19 12.04 -7.59 -0.98
CA ARG A 19 11.85 -8.95 -1.55
C ARG A 19 12.93 -9.37 -2.53
N ILE A 20 13.62 -8.45 -3.16
CA ILE A 20 14.77 -8.74 -4.03
C ILE A 20 16.12 -8.61 -3.31
N GLY A 21 16.11 -8.42 -1.98
CA GLY A 21 17.33 -8.31 -1.17
C GLY A 21 17.94 -6.92 -1.13
N ALA A 22 17.24 -5.88 -1.57
CA ALA A 22 17.68 -4.50 -1.39
C ALA A 22 17.54 -4.06 0.08
N THR A 23 18.44 -3.20 0.56
CA THR A 23 18.51 -2.77 1.95
C THR A 23 18.04 -1.32 2.07
N ALA A 24 17.04 -1.09 2.90
CA ALA A 24 16.63 0.28 3.25
C ALA A 24 17.61 0.89 4.24
N VAL A 25 18.17 2.04 3.90
CA VAL A 25 18.97 2.84 4.84
C VAL A 25 18.03 3.45 5.89
N ALA A 26 16.94 4.06 5.44
CA ALA A 26 15.90 4.56 6.33
C ALA A 26 14.54 4.62 5.63
N HIS A 27 13.49 4.68 6.47
CA HIS A 27 12.11 4.98 6.07
C HIS A 27 11.64 6.21 6.81
N VAL A 28 11.10 7.20 6.11
CA VAL A 28 10.53 8.41 6.74
C VAL A 28 9.02 8.40 6.56
N GLU A 29 8.28 8.41 7.68
CA GLU A 29 6.82 8.34 7.68
C GLU A 29 6.20 9.15 8.82
N LEU A 30 5.26 10.04 8.50
CA LEU A 30 4.52 10.87 9.46
C LEU A 30 3.53 10.06 10.30
N ASN A 31 2.78 9.16 9.65
CA ASN A 31 1.68 8.45 10.31
C ASN A 31 2.21 7.42 11.29
N LYS A 32 1.87 7.59 12.58
CA LYS A 32 2.35 6.72 13.67
C LYS A 32 2.01 5.24 13.44
N ASP A 33 0.77 4.91 13.05
CA ASP A 33 0.37 3.51 12.87
C ASP A 33 1.12 2.87 11.69
N ALA A 34 1.40 3.64 10.63
CA ALA A 34 2.20 3.19 9.50
C ALA A 34 3.68 3.01 9.88
N ALA A 35 4.26 3.97 10.61
CA ALA A 35 5.62 3.86 11.13
C ALA A 35 5.79 2.65 12.07
N GLU A 36 4.77 2.35 12.90
CA GLU A 36 4.78 1.15 13.73
C GLU A 36 4.71 -0.14 12.90
N THR A 37 3.94 -0.15 11.81
CA THR A 37 3.93 -1.25 10.83
C THR A 37 5.31 -1.43 10.19
N LEU A 38 5.98 -0.35 9.80
CA LEU A 38 7.35 -0.39 9.28
C LEU A 38 8.33 -0.96 10.29
N LYS A 39 8.28 -0.55 11.58
CA LYS A 39 9.12 -1.13 12.62
C LYS A 39 8.91 -2.62 12.78
N THR A 40 7.67 -3.08 12.76
CA THR A 40 7.36 -4.50 12.80
C THR A 40 7.89 -5.21 11.54
N ARG A 41 7.90 -4.55 10.37
CA ARG A 41 8.41 -5.12 9.13
C ARG A 41 9.94 -5.17 9.06
N VAL A 42 10.65 -4.14 9.51
CA VAL A 42 12.13 -4.21 9.60
C VAL A 42 12.57 -5.23 10.64
N ALA A 43 11.83 -5.40 11.74
CA ALA A 43 12.05 -6.47 12.70
C ALA A 43 11.88 -7.87 12.06
N TYR A 44 10.87 -8.07 11.21
CA TYR A 44 10.68 -9.30 10.46
C TYR A 44 11.90 -9.63 9.60
N TYR A 45 12.40 -8.67 8.81
CA TYR A 45 13.57 -8.90 7.95
C TYR A 45 14.85 -9.16 8.76
N TYR A 46 15.05 -8.44 9.86
CA TYR A 46 16.15 -8.71 10.78
C TYR A 46 16.09 -10.14 11.33
N LEU A 47 14.94 -10.59 11.79
CA LEU A 47 14.74 -11.94 12.34
C LEU A 47 14.87 -13.02 11.25
N LEU A 48 14.41 -12.73 10.03
CA LEU A 48 14.58 -13.64 8.87
C LEU A 48 16.06 -13.87 8.58
N GLN A 49 16.86 -12.82 8.50
CA GLN A 49 18.30 -12.88 8.23
C GLN A 49 19.08 -13.60 9.35
N ASN A 50 18.57 -13.56 10.57
CA ASN A 50 19.17 -14.21 11.74
C ASN A 50 18.57 -15.58 12.09
N ASN A 51 17.72 -16.16 11.25
CA ASN A 51 17.03 -17.44 11.50
C ASN A 51 16.19 -17.47 12.78
N ARG A 52 15.56 -16.35 13.14
CA ARG A 52 14.78 -16.16 14.38
C ARG A 52 13.30 -15.88 14.10
N LEU A 53 12.74 -16.30 12.98
CA LEU A 53 11.35 -16.02 12.59
C LEU A 53 10.29 -16.54 13.59
N ASP A 54 10.61 -17.50 14.44
CA ASP A 54 9.68 -17.99 15.45
C ASP A 54 9.28 -16.90 16.46
N GLU A 55 10.17 -15.95 16.75
CA GLU A 55 9.85 -14.80 17.62
C GLU A 55 8.80 -13.89 16.95
N TYR A 56 8.92 -13.70 15.63
CA TYR A 56 7.92 -12.96 14.87
C TYR A 56 6.57 -13.68 14.84
N ARG A 57 6.57 -15.01 14.63
CA ARG A 57 5.34 -15.82 14.67
C ARG A 57 4.68 -15.79 16.04
N GLN A 58 5.47 -15.83 17.13
CA GLN A 58 4.95 -15.67 18.48
C GLN A 58 4.27 -14.31 18.67
N TYR A 59 4.87 -13.24 18.16
CA TYR A 59 4.26 -11.92 18.16
C TYR A 59 2.96 -11.90 17.33
N GLN A 60 2.94 -12.46 16.13
CA GLN A 60 1.72 -12.54 15.31
C GLN A 60 0.56 -13.25 16.02
N ARG A 61 0.83 -14.25 16.87
CA ARG A 61 -0.19 -14.95 17.69
C ARG A 61 -0.87 -14.06 18.74
N THR A 62 -0.33 -12.89 19.01
CA THR A 62 -0.96 -11.89 19.88
C THR A 62 -2.12 -11.13 19.23
N TYR A 63 -2.36 -11.33 17.91
CA TYR A 63 -3.31 -10.56 17.13
C TYR A 63 -4.73 -10.52 17.71
N HIS A 64 -5.20 -11.61 18.31
CA HIS A 64 -6.55 -11.70 18.89
C HIS A 64 -6.67 -11.11 20.30
N LEU A 65 -5.58 -10.71 20.93
CA LEU A 65 -5.60 -10.06 22.22
C LEU A 65 -6.16 -8.63 22.11
N ASP A 66 -6.60 -8.09 23.24
CA ASP A 66 -7.03 -6.69 23.25
C ASP A 66 -5.90 -5.73 22.85
N ARG A 67 -6.28 -4.53 22.40
CA ARG A 67 -5.31 -3.56 21.84
C ARG A 67 -4.23 -3.15 22.85
N ARG A 68 -4.57 -3.01 24.14
CA ARG A 68 -3.59 -2.54 25.15
C ARG A 68 -2.53 -3.60 25.41
N GLU A 69 -2.98 -4.84 25.55
CA GLU A 69 -2.07 -5.97 25.75
C GLU A 69 -1.19 -6.19 24.52
N ARG A 70 -1.75 -6.12 23.31
CA ARG A 70 -0.98 -6.23 22.07
C ARG A 70 0.09 -5.14 21.95
N VAL A 71 -0.19 -3.89 22.30
CA VAL A 71 0.80 -2.81 22.30
C VAL A 71 1.95 -3.13 23.27
N ARG A 72 1.64 -3.61 24.49
CA ARG A 72 2.66 -4.01 25.47
C ARG A 72 3.54 -5.16 24.95
N LEU A 73 2.92 -6.16 24.35
CA LEU A 73 3.64 -7.32 23.79
C LEU A 73 4.47 -6.96 22.56
N ARG A 74 4.01 -5.99 21.76
CA ARG A 74 4.81 -5.43 20.68
C ARG A 74 6.06 -4.74 21.21
N GLU A 75 5.94 -3.91 22.22
CA GLU A 75 7.10 -3.26 22.86
C GLU A 75 8.09 -4.30 23.42
N ALA A 76 7.57 -5.39 24.00
CA ALA A 76 8.41 -6.49 24.47
C ALA A 76 9.10 -7.22 23.30
N PHE A 77 8.38 -7.47 22.21
CA PHE A 77 8.92 -8.05 20.99
C PHE A 77 10.02 -7.18 20.37
N LEU A 78 9.77 -5.87 20.22
CA LEU A 78 10.72 -4.95 19.61
C LEU A 78 11.99 -4.74 20.46
N ARG A 79 11.96 -4.95 21.79
CA ARG A 79 13.17 -4.90 22.64
C ARG A 79 14.20 -5.98 22.28
N ASN A 80 13.80 -7.06 21.61
CA ASN A 80 14.70 -8.10 21.14
C ASN A 80 15.38 -7.77 19.79
N ILE A 81 15.03 -6.63 19.20
CA ILE A 81 15.57 -6.13 17.93
C ILE A 81 16.59 -5.03 18.26
N PRO A 82 17.76 -4.98 17.64
CA PRO A 82 18.73 -3.92 17.85
C PRO A 82 18.15 -2.53 17.59
N ASN A 83 18.54 -1.56 18.42
CA ASN A 83 18.01 -0.20 18.33
C ASN A 83 18.36 0.49 17.02
N ASP A 84 19.51 0.22 16.45
CA ASP A 84 19.97 0.74 15.16
C ASP A 84 19.07 0.26 14.02
N VAL A 85 18.63 -1.01 14.03
CA VAL A 85 17.66 -1.55 13.08
C VAL A 85 16.32 -0.81 13.19
N LEU A 86 15.79 -0.62 14.40
CA LEU A 86 14.53 0.09 14.63
C LEU A 86 14.63 1.59 14.34
N ALA A 87 15.80 2.20 14.53
CA ALA A 87 16.07 3.60 14.26
C ALA A 87 16.08 3.94 12.75
N SER A 88 16.19 2.93 11.87
CA SER A 88 15.99 3.11 10.44
C SER A 88 14.56 3.58 10.09
N VAL A 89 13.58 3.41 11.00
CA VAL A 89 12.22 3.95 10.83
C VAL A 89 12.11 5.29 11.56
N ILE A 90 12.10 6.35 10.79
CA ILE A 90 12.01 7.75 11.23
C ILE A 90 10.53 8.15 11.22
N ASN A 91 9.89 8.16 12.41
CA ASN A 91 8.51 8.64 12.52
C ASN A 91 8.53 10.16 12.73
N GLU A 92 8.49 10.90 11.63
CA GLU A 92 8.55 12.37 11.62
C GLU A 92 7.85 12.91 10.37
N GLU A 93 7.30 14.14 10.46
CA GLU A 93 6.80 14.87 9.31
C GLU A 93 7.97 15.43 8.50
N ILE A 94 7.95 15.24 7.18
CA ILE A 94 8.88 15.92 6.28
C ILE A 94 8.36 17.34 6.05
N SER A 95 9.03 18.33 6.66
CA SER A 95 8.72 19.76 6.59
C SER A 95 10.00 20.58 6.62
N GLU A 96 9.92 21.88 6.32
CA GLU A 96 11.06 22.79 6.42
C GLU A 96 11.64 22.84 7.85
N ASP A 97 10.81 22.70 8.87
CA ASP A 97 11.23 22.75 10.28
C ASP A 97 11.92 21.46 10.74
N THR A 98 11.59 20.32 10.15
CA THR A 98 12.04 18.98 10.63
C THR A 98 13.10 18.35 9.74
N ILE A 99 13.25 18.83 8.51
CA ILE A 99 14.07 18.17 7.48
C ILE A 99 15.54 18.03 7.90
N GLN A 100 16.11 19.02 8.61
CA GLN A 100 17.50 18.93 9.07
C GLN A 100 17.68 17.80 10.09
N GLY A 101 16.76 17.66 11.06
CA GLY A 101 16.80 16.56 12.02
C GLY A 101 16.59 15.19 11.37
N ILE A 102 15.82 15.12 10.27
CA ILE A 102 15.68 13.91 9.47
C ILE A 102 17.00 13.58 8.76
N PHE A 103 17.65 14.57 8.15
CA PHE A 103 18.97 14.39 7.55
C PHE A 103 20.00 13.84 8.55
N ASP A 104 20.09 14.42 9.75
CA ASP A 104 21.03 13.98 10.78
C ASP A 104 20.82 12.50 11.15
N ARG A 105 19.55 12.06 11.19
CA ARG A 105 19.19 10.66 11.48
C ARG A 105 19.50 9.72 10.30
N ILE A 106 19.31 10.17 9.08
CA ILE A 106 19.66 9.39 7.88
C ILE A 106 21.18 9.26 7.78
N ASP A 107 21.92 10.34 7.98
CA ASP A 107 23.39 10.33 7.96
C ASP A 107 23.95 9.36 9.01
N GLU A 108 23.35 9.31 10.21
CA GLU A 108 23.72 8.33 11.23
C GLU A 108 23.40 6.89 10.80
N GLN A 109 22.27 6.65 10.13
CA GLN A 109 21.94 5.34 9.58
C GLN A 109 22.90 4.93 8.45
N MET A 110 23.27 5.85 7.56
CA MET A 110 24.28 5.60 6.52
C MET A 110 25.63 5.21 7.16
N ARG A 111 26.03 5.91 8.21
CA ARG A 111 27.29 5.61 8.94
C ARG A 111 27.24 4.24 9.64
N ILE A 112 26.12 3.89 10.28
CA ILE A 112 25.95 2.59 10.96
C ILE A 112 25.97 1.42 9.98
N GLN A 113 25.34 1.63 8.80
CA GLN A 113 25.23 0.61 7.76
C GLN A 113 26.41 0.62 6.78
N GLU A 114 27.42 1.48 7.00
CA GLU A 114 28.61 1.63 6.15
C GLU A 114 28.25 1.94 4.68
N VAL A 115 27.20 2.77 4.48
CA VAL A 115 26.73 3.22 3.16
C VAL A 115 27.35 4.59 2.85
N GLU A 116 28.20 4.66 1.83
CA GLU A 116 28.86 5.91 1.40
C GLU A 116 28.00 6.68 0.37
N GLU A 117 27.32 5.98 -0.52
CA GLU A 117 26.46 6.54 -1.55
C GLU A 117 25.11 5.79 -1.59
N LEU A 118 24.02 6.54 -1.78
CA LEU A 118 22.72 5.94 -2.00
C LEU A 118 22.56 5.52 -3.47
N ASP A 119 22.15 4.28 -3.69
CA ASP A 119 21.74 3.83 -5.02
C ASP A 119 20.43 4.49 -5.44
N LEU A 120 19.44 4.51 -4.53
CA LEU A 120 18.10 4.99 -4.82
C LEU A 120 17.50 5.85 -3.69
N VAL A 121 16.70 6.84 -4.09
CA VAL A 121 15.65 7.43 -3.26
C VAL A 121 14.31 7.02 -3.88
N ILE A 122 13.46 6.38 -3.09
CA ILE A 122 12.10 6.00 -3.51
C ILE A 122 11.09 6.76 -2.66
N GLY A 123 9.86 6.94 -3.17
CA GLY A 123 8.80 7.55 -2.38
C GLY A 123 7.65 8.12 -3.19
N GLY A 124 6.54 8.39 -2.50
CA GLY A 124 5.34 8.98 -3.08
C GLY A 124 4.81 10.11 -2.21
N PRO A 125 5.20 11.38 -2.45
CA PRO A 125 4.64 12.50 -1.70
C PRO A 125 3.10 12.50 -1.79
N PRO A 126 2.38 12.80 -0.68
CA PRO A 126 0.93 12.68 -0.61
C PRO A 126 0.20 13.43 -1.73
N CYS A 127 -0.66 12.70 -2.46
CA CYS A 127 -1.44 13.20 -3.58
C CYS A 127 -2.80 13.82 -3.17
N GLN A 128 -3.08 14.02 -1.88
CA GLN A 128 -4.40 14.44 -1.41
C GLN A 128 -4.87 15.76 -2.02
N ALA A 129 -3.96 16.62 -2.40
CA ALA A 129 -4.21 17.85 -3.12
C ALA A 129 -4.53 17.63 -4.62
N TYR A 130 -4.15 16.50 -5.21
CA TYR A 130 -4.28 16.21 -6.65
C TYR A 130 -5.38 15.21 -6.97
N SER A 131 -5.85 14.43 -5.99
CA SER A 131 -6.87 13.40 -6.24
C SER A 131 -8.26 14.02 -6.44
N VAL A 132 -9.11 13.37 -7.28
CA VAL A 132 -10.50 13.78 -7.50
C VAL A 132 -11.29 13.85 -6.20
N VAL A 133 -11.05 12.92 -5.26
CA VAL A 133 -11.70 12.88 -3.95
C VAL A 133 -11.18 13.98 -3.02
N GLY A 134 -9.90 14.33 -3.08
CA GLY A 134 -9.30 15.42 -2.34
C GLY A 134 -9.90 16.77 -2.78
N ARG A 135 -9.95 17.00 -4.10
CA ARG A 135 -10.53 18.23 -4.69
C ARG A 135 -12.00 18.44 -4.32
N SER A 136 -12.80 17.38 -4.23
CA SER A 136 -14.23 17.50 -3.85
C SER A 136 -14.46 17.87 -2.38
N ARG A 137 -13.47 17.68 -1.50
CA ARG A 137 -13.57 17.98 -0.06
C ARG A 137 -13.11 19.38 0.32
N THR A 138 -12.07 19.88 -0.35
CA THR A 138 -11.43 21.16 -0.01
C THR A 138 -11.91 22.33 -0.84
N GLY A 139 -12.75 22.09 -1.88
CA GLY A 139 -13.09 23.12 -2.87
C GLY A 139 -11.91 23.42 -3.80
N SER A 140 -12.17 23.95 -4.99
CA SER A 140 -11.16 24.22 -6.02
C SER A 140 -10.16 25.36 -5.69
N ASN A 141 -10.24 25.98 -4.51
CA ASN A 141 -9.55 27.24 -4.20
C ASN A 141 -8.63 27.19 -2.97
N ASN A 142 -8.13 26.02 -2.53
CA ASN A 142 -7.14 26.01 -1.45
C ASN A 142 -5.71 26.04 -2.02
N ASP A 143 -5.36 27.18 -2.64
CA ASP A 143 -4.04 27.41 -3.28
C ASP A 143 -2.87 27.40 -2.29
N ASN A 144 -3.15 27.52 -0.99
CA ASN A 144 -2.16 27.58 0.08
C ASN A 144 -1.99 26.26 0.85
N ASP A 145 -2.52 25.13 0.36
CA ASP A 145 -2.29 23.85 1.03
C ASP A 145 -0.79 23.44 0.91
N PRO A 146 -0.03 23.38 2.02
CA PRO A 146 1.41 23.09 1.98
C PRO A 146 1.71 21.73 1.35
N ARG A 147 0.73 20.81 1.32
CA ARG A 147 0.88 19.50 0.69
C ARG A 147 1.07 19.57 -0.83
N HIS A 148 0.71 20.69 -1.46
CA HIS A 148 0.99 20.91 -2.88
C HIS A 148 2.49 20.99 -3.20
N TYR A 149 3.32 21.26 -2.20
CA TYR A 149 4.75 21.52 -2.38
C TYR A 149 5.68 20.50 -1.73
N LEU A 150 5.14 19.38 -1.21
CA LEU A 150 5.96 18.32 -0.58
C LEU A 150 6.98 17.69 -1.55
N TYR A 151 6.73 17.74 -2.87
CA TYR A 151 7.73 17.34 -3.85
C TYR A 151 9.00 18.22 -3.81
N ARG A 152 8.93 19.49 -3.36
CA ARG A 152 10.11 20.34 -3.18
C ARG A 152 11.01 19.83 -2.07
N LEU A 153 10.40 19.32 -0.99
CA LEU A 153 11.15 18.66 0.06
C LEU A 153 11.78 17.36 -0.43
N TYR A 154 11.07 16.58 -1.26
CA TYR A 154 11.65 15.40 -1.91
C TYR A 154 12.88 15.76 -2.74
N VAL A 155 12.86 16.87 -3.49
CA VAL A 155 13.99 17.37 -4.27
C VAL A 155 15.18 17.74 -3.37
N GLN A 156 14.96 18.28 -2.16
CA GLN A 156 16.04 18.57 -1.21
C GLN A 156 16.81 17.28 -0.80
N PHE A 157 16.11 16.13 -0.64
CA PHE A 157 16.78 14.85 -0.42
C PHE A 157 17.64 14.43 -1.63
N LEU A 158 17.13 14.61 -2.85
CA LEU A 158 17.91 14.32 -4.07
C LEU A 158 19.15 15.19 -4.17
N GLN A 159 19.05 16.48 -3.86
CA GLN A 159 20.17 17.43 -3.88
C GLN A 159 21.23 17.11 -2.82
N ARG A 160 20.79 16.68 -1.61
CA ARG A 160 21.70 16.34 -0.52
C ARG A 160 22.43 15.02 -0.75
N TYR A 161 21.69 13.95 -1.04
CA TYR A 161 22.25 12.60 -1.10
C TYR A 161 22.72 12.19 -2.49
N ARG A 162 22.30 12.88 -3.53
CA ARG A 162 22.68 12.64 -4.93
C ARG A 162 22.63 11.16 -5.34
N PRO A 163 21.52 10.42 -5.06
CA PRO A 163 21.44 9.02 -5.40
C PRO A 163 21.68 8.80 -6.89
N ARG A 164 22.08 7.59 -7.27
CA ARG A 164 22.29 7.23 -8.69
C ARG A 164 21.00 7.32 -9.50
N ALA A 165 19.87 6.97 -8.87
CA ALA A 165 18.54 7.12 -9.45
C ALA A 165 17.47 7.38 -8.38
N PHE A 166 16.23 7.67 -8.81
CA PHE A 166 15.09 7.78 -7.91
C PHE A 166 13.81 7.22 -8.53
N VAL A 167 12.85 6.88 -7.66
CA VAL A 167 11.48 6.50 -8.01
C VAL A 167 10.51 7.42 -7.28
N PHE A 168 9.77 8.24 -8.02
CA PHE A 168 8.75 9.13 -7.48
C PHE A 168 7.37 8.63 -7.93
N GLU A 169 6.54 8.18 -6.97
CA GLU A 169 5.19 7.65 -7.24
C GLU A 169 4.12 8.70 -7.02
N ASN A 170 3.10 8.70 -7.88
CA ASN A 170 1.90 9.50 -7.65
C ASN A 170 0.67 8.92 -8.40
N VAL A 171 -0.48 9.56 -8.21
CA VAL A 171 -1.71 9.21 -8.93
C VAL A 171 -1.81 9.95 -10.27
N PRO A 172 -2.56 9.43 -11.28
CA PRO A 172 -2.71 10.11 -12.59
C PRO A 172 -3.27 11.53 -12.51
N GLY A 173 -3.94 11.89 -11.42
CA GLY A 173 -4.43 13.25 -11.18
C GLY A 173 -3.32 14.33 -11.12
N ILE A 174 -2.04 13.93 -10.97
CA ILE A 174 -0.89 14.85 -10.98
C ILE A 174 -0.78 15.62 -12.31
N TYR A 175 -1.10 14.99 -13.43
CA TYR A 175 -1.04 15.62 -14.75
C TYR A 175 -2.03 16.77 -14.95
N THR A 176 -3.16 16.73 -14.21
CA THR A 176 -4.23 17.74 -14.35
C THR A 176 -4.33 18.67 -13.15
N ALA A 177 -3.47 18.51 -12.16
CA ALA A 177 -3.43 19.36 -10.98
C ALA A 177 -3.02 20.79 -11.38
N ARG A 178 -3.82 21.80 -11.00
CA ARG A 178 -3.63 23.19 -11.41
C ARG A 178 -3.35 23.33 -12.91
N GLU A 179 -4.20 22.75 -13.73
CA GLU A 179 -4.08 22.81 -15.21
C GLU A 179 -2.72 22.30 -15.76
N GLY A 180 -2.09 21.37 -15.03
CA GLY A 180 -0.81 20.76 -15.39
C GLY A 180 0.42 21.48 -14.82
N GLN A 181 0.28 22.65 -14.22
CA GLN A 181 1.40 23.44 -13.70
C GLN A 181 2.21 22.71 -12.64
N ILE A 182 1.57 21.90 -11.78
CA ILE A 182 2.28 21.13 -10.74
C ILE A 182 3.22 20.10 -11.36
N TYR A 183 2.76 19.39 -12.38
CA TYR A 183 3.59 18.37 -13.04
C TYR A 183 4.80 19.00 -13.74
N GLU A 184 4.61 20.15 -14.38
CA GLU A 184 5.73 20.88 -15.03
C GLU A 184 6.72 21.43 -14.00
N ASP A 185 6.26 21.96 -12.85
CA ASP A 185 7.15 22.40 -11.77
C ASP A 185 7.95 21.23 -11.18
N ILE A 186 7.31 20.08 -10.96
CA ILE A 186 8.02 18.84 -10.53
C ILE A 186 9.10 18.47 -11.54
N ARG A 187 8.77 18.42 -12.83
CA ARG A 187 9.73 18.09 -13.89
C ARG A 187 10.92 19.02 -13.86
N GLN A 188 10.68 20.33 -13.86
CA GLN A 188 11.72 21.34 -13.87
C GLN A 188 12.64 21.17 -12.66
N GLN A 189 12.11 21.07 -11.45
CA GLN A 189 12.92 20.97 -10.24
C GLN A 189 13.75 19.67 -10.17
N LEU A 190 13.20 18.54 -10.63
CA LEU A 190 13.95 17.29 -10.72
C LEU A 190 15.11 17.38 -11.74
N GLN A 191 14.89 18.05 -12.87
CA GLN A 191 15.95 18.30 -13.87
C GLN A 191 17.00 19.27 -13.34
N GLU A 192 16.60 20.35 -12.67
CA GLU A 192 17.51 21.31 -12.01
C GLU A 192 18.33 20.63 -10.88
N ALA A 193 17.79 19.60 -10.24
CA ALA A 193 18.54 18.77 -9.27
C ALA A 193 19.57 17.84 -9.93
N GLY A 194 19.68 17.82 -11.26
CA GLY A 194 20.69 17.07 -12.00
C GLY A 194 20.26 15.67 -12.43
N TYR A 195 18.96 15.46 -12.68
CA TYR A 195 18.43 14.16 -13.12
C TYR A 195 17.77 14.25 -14.50
N GLU A 196 18.04 13.27 -15.33
CA GLU A 196 17.23 12.96 -16.51
C GLU A 196 16.04 12.14 -16.08
N ILE A 197 14.81 12.55 -16.45
CA ILE A 197 13.57 11.99 -15.92
C ILE A 197 12.62 11.52 -17.02
N HIS A 198 11.96 10.41 -16.75
CA HIS A 198 10.86 9.89 -17.58
C HIS A 198 9.69 9.48 -16.71
N ALA A 199 8.47 9.79 -17.17
CA ALA A 199 7.23 9.41 -16.51
C ALA A 199 6.57 8.23 -17.22
N TYR A 200 6.11 7.25 -16.43
CA TYR A 200 5.48 6.02 -16.91
C TYR A 200 4.10 5.87 -16.28
N ASP A 201 3.07 5.70 -17.11
CA ASP A 201 1.72 5.36 -16.68
C ASP A 201 1.61 3.84 -16.52
N LEU A 202 1.80 3.35 -15.29
CA LEU A 202 1.82 1.94 -15.00
C LEU A 202 0.49 1.46 -14.39
N ASN A 203 0.12 0.22 -14.71
CA ASN A 203 -1.01 -0.44 -14.07
C ASN A 203 -0.52 -1.64 -13.26
N ALA A 204 -0.88 -1.71 -11.99
CA ALA A 204 -0.44 -2.77 -11.08
C ALA A 204 -0.79 -4.19 -11.59
N GLN A 205 -1.89 -4.35 -12.33
CA GLN A 205 -2.25 -5.65 -12.93
C GLN A 205 -1.19 -6.19 -13.89
N ASP A 206 -0.40 -5.31 -14.53
CA ASP A 206 0.65 -5.71 -15.47
C ASP A 206 1.89 -6.28 -14.74
N PHE A 207 1.91 -6.16 -13.41
CA PHE A 207 2.92 -6.68 -12.50
C PHE A 207 2.42 -7.88 -11.65
N GLY A 208 1.33 -8.51 -12.04
CA GLY A 208 0.78 -9.67 -11.31
C GLY A 208 -0.16 -9.33 -10.15
N VAL A 209 -0.42 -8.06 -9.87
CA VAL A 209 -1.35 -7.64 -8.81
C VAL A 209 -2.78 -7.93 -9.22
N PRO A 210 -3.62 -8.60 -8.39
CA PRO A 210 -5.01 -8.90 -8.72
C PRO A 210 -5.93 -7.68 -8.63
N GLN A 211 -5.44 -6.52 -9.10
CA GLN A 211 -6.12 -5.24 -8.99
C GLN A 211 -5.78 -4.32 -10.15
N ASN A 212 -6.79 -3.68 -10.74
CA ASN A 212 -6.62 -2.59 -11.69
C ASN A 212 -6.34 -1.29 -10.93
N ARG A 213 -5.04 -0.93 -10.82
CA ARG A 213 -4.57 0.25 -10.09
C ARG A 213 -3.53 1.00 -10.90
N LYS A 214 -3.94 2.15 -11.44
CA LYS A 214 -3.05 3.01 -12.23
C LYS A 214 -2.22 3.95 -11.36
N ARG A 215 -0.93 4.08 -11.69
CA ARG A 215 0.00 5.00 -11.03
C ARG A 215 0.92 5.66 -12.05
N VAL A 216 1.30 6.88 -11.76
CA VAL A 216 2.38 7.57 -12.44
C VAL A 216 3.66 7.28 -11.68
N ILE A 217 4.64 6.73 -12.36
CA ILE A 217 5.98 6.49 -11.81
C ILE A 217 6.95 7.35 -12.59
N ILE A 218 7.57 8.32 -11.93
CA ILE A 218 8.67 9.10 -12.51
C ILE A 218 9.97 8.45 -12.06
N ILE A 219 10.76 8.01 -13.01
CA ILE A 219 12.10 7.49 -12.80
C ILE A 219 13.10 8.54 -13.25
N GLY A 220 14.08 8.85 -12.41
CA GLY A 220 15.15 9.74 -12.73
C GLY A 220 16.51 9.07 -12.56
N TRP A 221 17.42 9.34 -13.49
CA TRP A 221 18.82 8.96 -13.45
C TRP A 221 19.69 10.20 -13.33
N ARG A 222 20.71 10.15 -12.49
CA ARG A 222 21.68 11.24 -12.37
C ARG A 222 22.37 11.47 -13.72
N THR A 223 22.45 12.72 -14.17
CA THR A 223 22.88 13.07 -15.54
C THR A 223 24.34 12.73 -15.86
N ASP A 224 25.16 12.42 -14.85
CA ASP A 224 26.53 11.91 -15.03
C ASP A 224 26.59 10.39 -15.28
N LEU A 225 25.45 9.70 -15.21
CA LEU A 225 25.31 8.27 -15.49
C LEU A 225 24.57 8.05 -16.81
N PRO A 226 24.83 6.92 -17.52
CA PRO A 226 24.04 6.57 -18.69
C PRO A 226 22.56 6.40 -18.36
N PHE A 227 21.70 7.12 -19.07
CA PHE A 227 20.26 6.96 -18.93
C PHE A 227 19.83 5.53 -19.30
N GLN A 228 18.89 4.98 -18.53
CA GLN A 228 18.30 3.66 -18.75
C GLN A 228 16.79 3.81 -18.89
N GLU A 229 16.24 3.44 -20.04
CA GLU A 229 14.81 3.46 -20.29
C GLU A 229 14.12 2.32 -19.54
N PHE A 230 13.11 2.66 -18.73
CA PHE A 230 12.34 1.65 -18.01
C PHE A 230 11.38 0.91 -18.94
N ASN A 231 11.48 -0.41 -18.92
CA ASN A 231 10.55 -1.28 -19.62
C ASN A 231 9.83 -2.16 -18.59
N VAL A 232 8.49 -2.19 -18.67
CA VAL A 232 7.70 -3.10 -17.82
C VAL A 232 8.14 -4.54 -18.09
N PRO A 233 8.52 -5.31 -17.07
CA PRO A 233 8.92 -6.70 -17.27
C PRO A 233 7.84 -7.50 -17.99
N VAL A 234 8.22 -8.20 -19.05
CA VAL A 234 7.29 -9.01 -19.86
C VAL A 234 6.85 -10.23 -19.02
N ASN A 235 5.55 -10.61 -19.13
CA ASN A 235 4.94 -11.81 -18.52
C ASN A 235 4.71 -11.79 -16.99
N LEU A 236 4.58 -10.63 -16.37
CA LEU A 236 4.17 -10.56 -14.96
C LEU A 236 2.64 -10.45 -14.77
N ARG A 237 1.87 -10.26 -15.84
CA ARG A 237 0.43 -10.06 -15.74
C ARG A 237 -0.26 -11.25 -15.08
N ASN A 238 -1.09 -10.96 -14.10
CA ASN A 238 -1.88 -11.97 -13.42
C ASN A 238 -2.94 -12.57 -14.33
N GLU A 239 -2.94 -13.90 -14.48
CA GLU A 239 -3.94 -14.66 -15.22
C GLU A 239 -4.98 -15.32 -14.30
N PHE A 240 -4.72 -15.33 -12.99
CA PHE A 240 -5.60 -15.95 -12.00
C PHE A 240 -6.82 -15.07 -11.70
N GLN A 241 -7.94 -15.70 -11.41
CA GLN A 241 -9.13 -14.99 -10.95
C GLN A 241 -8.94 -14.47 -9.52
N VAL A 242 -9.63 -13.38 -9.19
CA VAL A 242 -9.59 -12.76 -7.84
C VAL A 242 -9.96 -13.79 -6.75
N ASN A 243 -10.90 -14.70 -7.02
CA ASN A 243 -11.25 -15.77 -6.08
C ASN A 243 -10.06 -16.65 -5.69
N GLU A 244 -9.06 -16.83 -6.54
CA GLU A 244 -7.88 -17.62 -6.21
C GLU A 244 -7.02 -16.97 -5.10
N PHE A 245 -7.20 -15.69 -4.86
CA PHE A 245 -6.55 -14.96 -3.76
C PHE A 245 -7.38 -14.94 -2.47
N LEU A 246 -8.64 -15.41 -2.50
CA LEU A 246 -9.58 -15.30 -1.38
C LEU A 246 -10.09 -16.64 -0.86
N ARG A 247 -10.21 -17.68 -1.70
CA ARG A 247 -10.96 -18.91 -1.39
C ARG A 247 -10.34 -19.80 -0.32
N ASP A 248 -9.05 -19.68 -0.04
CA ASP A 248 -8.36 -20.42 1.00
C ASP A 248 -8.57 -19.84 2.41
N LEU A 249 -9.16 -18.65 2.50
CA LEU A 249 -9.49 -18.02 3.76
C LEU A 249 -10.76 -18.65 4.37
N PRO A 250 -10.85 -18.77 5.72
CA PRO A 250 -12.05 -19.21 6.39
C PRO A 250 -13.26 -18.34 6.05
N SER A 251 -14.42 -18.97 5.87
CA SER A 251 -15.66 -18.23 5.66
C SER A 251 -16.15 -17.65 6.98
N ILE A 252 -16.33 -16.33 7.02
CA ILE A 252 -16.81 -15.58 8.18
C ILE A 252 -17.98 -14.67 7.81
N ALA A 253 -18.98 -14.57 8.69
CA ALA A 253 -20.10 -13.65 8.51
C ALA A 253 -19.74 -12.19 8.89
N ALA A 254 -20.61 -11.24 8.54
CA ALA A 254 -20.48 -9.85 8.98
C ALA A 254 -20.40 -9.76 10.52
N GLY A 255 -19.45 -8.98 11.03
CA GLY A 255 -19.22 -8.81 12.48
C GLY A 255 -18.47 -9.95 13.17
N SER A 256 -18.12 -11.02 12.45
CA SER A 256 -17.41 -12.18 13.01
C SER A 256 -15.89 -12.04 12.91
N THR A 257 -15.22 -12.74 13.82
CA THR A 257 -13.77 -12.86 13.89
C THR A 257 -13.38 -14.30 13.59
N CYS A 258 -12.33 -14.51 12.82
CA CYS A 258 -11.66 -15.80 12.75
C CYS A 258 -10.71 -15.88 13.94
N GLU A 259 -11.01 -16.74 14.92
CA GLU A 259 -10.21 -16.90 16.14
C GLU A 259 -8.97 -17.78 15.93
N GLU A 260 -8.97 -18.56 14.86
CA GLU A 260 -7.86 -19.44 14.50
C GLU A 260 -6.89 -18.72 13.56
N PHE A 261 -5.59 -19.07 13.69
CA PHE A 261 -4.54 -18.59 12.80
C PHE A 261 -4.38 -19.45 11.54
N ASN A 262 -5.33 -20.37 11.31
CA ASN A 262 -5.26 -21.36 10.25
C ASN A 262 -6.09 -20.95 9.03
N TYR A 263 -5.59 -21.31 7.87
CA TYR A 263 -6.34 -21.21 6.63
C TYR A 263 -7.29 -22.39 6.45
N ARG A 264 -8.33 -22.21 5.65
CA ARG A 264 -9.30 -23.27 5.35
C ARG A 264 -8.74 -24.34 4.42
N GLU A 265 -7.87 -23.92 3.50
CA GLU A 265 -7.27 -24.77 2.47
C GLU A 265 -5.77 -24.44 2.34
N GLU A 266 -5.05 -25.27 1.63
CA GLU A 266 -3.67 -24.99 1.23
C GLU A 266 -3.60 -23.75 0.32
N ALA A 267 -2.40 -23.16 0.19
CA ALA A 267 -2.20 -22.01 -0.68
C ALA A 267 -2.55 -22.35 -2.13
N THR A 268 -3.36 -21.50 -2.77
CA THR A 268 -3.70 -21.67 -4.17
C THR A 268 -2.50 -21.46 -5.09
N PRO A 269 -2.53 -21.96 -6.33
CA PRO A 269 -1.48 -21.66 -7.30
C PRO A 269 -1.21 -20.15 -7.48
N ALA A 270 -2.25 -19.30 -7.41
CA ALA A 270 -2.12 -17.86 -7.48
C ALA A 270 -1.30 -17.28 -6.32
N LEU A 271 -1.59 -17.71 -5.09
CA LEU A 271 -0.90 -17.27 -3.88
C LEU A 271 0.57 -17.71 -3.85
N LEU A 272 0.84 -18.94 -4.33
CA LEU A 272 2.21 -19.46 -4.43
C LEU A 272 3.01 -18.73 -5.53
N ALA A 273 2.44 -18.59 -6.73
CA ALA A 273 3.10 -17.93 -7.86
C ALA A 273 3.45 -16.45 -7.57
N THR A 274 2.64 -15.78 -6.76
CA THR A 274 2.83 -14.38 -6.36
C THR A 274 3.59 -14.23 -5.04
N SER A 275 3.92 -15.33 -4.37
CA SER A 275 4.51 -15.33 -3.01
C SER A 275 3.72 -14.47 -2.02
N ILE A 276 2.40 -14.38 -2.20
CA ILE A 276 1.51 -13.69 -1.25
C ILE A 276 1.30 -14.55 0.01
N ARG A 277 1.25 -15.89 -0.15
CA ARG A 277 1.16 -16.80 0.98
C ARG A 277 2.19 -17.93 0.85
N ASN A 278 2.90 -18.19 1.94
CA ASN A 278 3.74 -19.38 2.14
C ASN A 278 3.04 -20.34 3.11
N ASN A 279 3.44 -21.61 3.08
CA ASN A 279 2.78 -22.65 3.89
C ASN A 279 2.89 -22.41 5.41
N ASP A 280 3.93 -21.71 5.86
CA ASP A 280 4.19 -21.43 7.28
C ASP A 280 3.57 -20.10 7.77
N ASP A 281 2.89 -19.37 6.90
CA ASP A 281 2.29 -18.08 7.27
C ASP A 281 1.09 -18.28 8.21
N LEU A 282 0.96 -17.40 9.20
CA LEU A 282 -0.18 -17.37 10.11
C LEU A 282 -1.25 -16.42 9.57
N LEU A 283 -2.50 -16.84 9.63
CA LEU A 283 -3.63 -15.99 9.26
C LEU A 283 -3.88 -14.93 10.34
N THR A 284 -3.64 -13.67 9.97
CA THR A 284 -3.94 -12.50 10.80
C THR A 284 -4.81 -11.52 10.02
N HIS A 285 -5.44 -10.55 10.68
CA HIS A 285 -6.24 -9.48 10.04
C HIS A 285 -7.49 -9.97 9.29
N HIS A 286 -7.96 -11.19 9.58
CA HIS A 286 -9.17 -11.73 8.98
C HIS A 286 -10.38 -11.58 9.93
N ILE A 287 -10.78 -10.31 10.14
CA ILE A 287 -11.91 -9.92 11.00
C ILE A 287 -12.89 -9.13 10.15
N ALA A 288 -14.14 -9.59 10.09
CA ALA A 288 -15.20 -8.95 9.35
C ALA A 288 -15.78 -7.73 10.08
N ARG A 289 -16.09 -6.68 9.32
CA ARG A 289 -16.84 -5.54 9.82
C ARG A 289 -18.30 -5.95 10.05
N GLY A 290 -18.93 -5.43 11.13
CA GLY A 290 -20.39 -5.45 11.27
C GLY A 290 -21.05 -4.46 10.31
N HIS A 291 -22.22 -4.79 9.81
CA HIS A 291 -23.07 -3.97 8.95
C HIS A 291 -24.49 -3.95 9.47
N ALA A 292 -25.25 -2.91 9.15
CA ALA A 292 -26.68 -2.86 9.44
C ALA A 292 -27.44 -3.84 8.53
N ASP A 293 -28.57 -4.38 8.99
CA ASP A 293 -29.38 -5.37 8.25
C ASP A 293 -29.73 -4.86 6.84
N ARG A 294 -30.11 -3.60 6.71
CA ARG A 294 -30.37 -2.96 5.42
C ARG A 294 -29.17 -3.02 4.48
N ASP A 295 -27.95 -2.77 4.99
CA ASP A 295 -26.76 -2.83 4.15
C ASP A 295 -26.48 -4.27 3.70
N LEU A 296 -26.77 -5.26 4.55
CA LEU A 296 -26.66 -6.66 4.23
C LEU A 296 -27.69 -7.09 3.16
N GLU A 297 -28.92 -6.56 3.19
CA GLU A 297 -29.88 -6.76 2.12
C GLU A 297 -29.37 -6.21 0.77
N ILE A 298 -28.85 -4.98 0.77
CA ILE A 298 -28.26 -4.39 -0.43
C ILE A 298 -27.07 -5.23 -0.92
N TYR A 299 -26.20 -5.71 -0.04
CA TYR A 299 -25.05 -6.51 -0.40
C TYR A 299 -25.48 -7.83 -1.08
N ALA A 300 -26.52 -8.46 -0.55
CA ALA A 300 -27.07 -9.68 -1.16
C ALA A 300 -27.58 -9.41 -2.57
N GLU A 301 -28.31 -8.32 -2.82
CA GLU A 301 -28.79 -7.93 -4.15
C GLU A 301 -27.61 -7.64 -5.12
N VAL A 302 -26.59 -6.91 -4.63
CA VAL A 302 -25.37 -6.59 -5.43
C VAL A 302 -24.64 -7.85 -5.88
N VAL A 303 -24.42 -8.80 -4.94
CA VAL A 303 -23.71 -10.05 -5.23
C VAL A 303 -24.53 -10.96 -6.15
N GLN A 304 -25.84 -11.09 -5.90
CA GLN A 304 -26.74 -11.89 -6.75
C GLN A 304 -26.79 -11.35 -8.19
N LEU A 305 -26.91 -10.02 -8.36
CA LEU A 305 -26.95 -9.38 -9.66
C LEU A 305 -25.65 -9.62 -10.42
N TRP A 306 -24.49 -9.47 -9.74
CA TRP A 306 -23.21 -9.77 -10.35
C TRP A 306 -23.07 -11.22 -10.75
N ASN A 307 -23.41 -12.15 -9.86
CA ASN A 307 -23.26 -13.59 -10.11
C ASN A 307 -24.17 -14.08 -11.27
N ARG A 308 -25.35 -13.47 -11.43
CA ARG A 308 -26.33 -13.84 -12.46
C ARG A 308 -26.06 -13.18 -13.81
N GLU A 309 -25.67 -11.89 -13.80
CA GLU A 309 -25.65 -11.04 -15.00
C GLU A 309 -24.28 -10.43 -15.32
N GLY A 310 -23.30 -10.51 -14.42
CA GLY A 310 -22.03 -9.79 -14.56
C GLY A 310 -22.16 -8.25 -14.51
N ARG A 311 -23.31 -7.75 -14.04
CA ARG A 311 -23.68 -6.34 -14.05
C ARG A 311 -23.58 -5.74 -12.64
N ARG A 312 -23.06 -4.52 -12.56
CA ARG A 312 -23.03 -3.75 -11.31
C ARG A 312 -24.39 -3.11 -11.05
N LEU A 313 -24.85 -3.21 -9.80
CA LEU A 313 -26.05 -2.54 -9.34
C LEU A 313 -25.80 -1.02 -9.26
N LYS A 314 -26.78 -0.22 -9.74
CA LYS A 314 -26.81 1.22 -9.53
C LYS A 314 -27.71 1.52 -8.34
N TYR A 315 -27.37 2.53 -7.55
CA TYR A 315 -28.09 2.89 -6.34
C TYR A 315 -29.58 3.17 -6.55
N ASN A 316 -29.94 3.75 -7.69
CA ASN A 316 -31.33 4.01 -8.07
C ASN A 316 -32.06 2.81 -8.69
N ASP A 317 -31.39 1.65 -8.86
CA ASP A 317 -32.03 0.38 -9.21
C ASP A 317 -32.52 -0.38 -7.96
N LEU A 318 -32.15 0.08 -6.74
CA LEU A 318 -32.60 -0.52 -5.49
C LEU A 318 -34.11 -0.32 -5.27
N ARG A 319 -34.71 -1.18 -4.47
CA ARG A 319 -36.05 -0.97 -3.93
C ARG A 319 -36.11 0.37 -3.17
N GLU A 320 -37.26 1.05 -3.21
CA GLU A 320 -37.44 2.39 -2.61
C GLU A 320 -37.15 2.42 -1.12
N ASP A 321 -37.50 1.36 -0.37
CA ASP A 321 -37.27 1.21 1.07
C ASP A 321 -35.78 1.14 1.44
N LEU A 322 -34.90 0.72 0.50
CA LEU A 322 -33.45 0.66 0.65
C LEU A 322 -32.75 1.99 0.27
N ILE A 323 -33.43 2.89 -0.44
CA ILE A 323 -32.89 4.17 -0.87
C ILE A 323 -33.06 5.22 0.22
N THR A 324 -32.00 5.46 1.00
CA THR A 324 -32.03 6.44 2.11
C THR A 324 -31.24 7.71 1.82
N HIS A 325 -30.37 7.69 0.83
CA HIS A 325 -29.54 8.83 0.49
C HIS A 325 -30.30 9.79 -0.45
N ARG A 326 -30.32 11.07 -0.11
CA ARG A 326 -30.99 12.11 -0.95
C ARG A 326 -30.35 12.29 -2.33
N ASN A 327 -29.04 11.98 -2.47
CA ASN A 327 -28.36 12.09 -3.74
C ASN A 327 -28.53 10.78 -4.56
N THR A 328 -29.42 10.81 -5.52
CA THR A 328 -29.70 9.73 -6.48
C THR A 328 -29.19 10.03 -7.90
N ARG A 329 -28.36 11.11 -8.06
CA ARG A 329 -27.84 11.55 -9.37
C ARG A 329 -26.34 11.28 -9.53
N SER A 330 -25.57 11.26 -8.46
CA SER A 330 -24.13 10.98 -8.48
C SER A 330 -23.77 9.82 -7.54
N PHE A 331 -22.59 9.22 -7.75
CA PHE A 331 -22.14 8.05 -6.98
C PHE A 331 -23.13 6.88 -7.00
N LEU A 332 -23.71 6.61 -8.16
CA LEU A 332 -24.70 5.56 -8.33
C LEU A 332 -24.11 4.16 -8.11
N ASP A 333 -22.80 4.01 -8.26
CA ASP A 333 -22.05 2.77 -8.08
C ASP A 333 -21.48 2.60 -6.66
N ARG A 334 -22.11 3.21 -5.65
CA ARG A 334 -21.62 3.20 -4.25
C ARG A 334 -21.59 1.82 -3.59
N PHE A 335 -22.30 0.85 -4.10
CA PHE A 335 -22.25 -0.54 -3.66
C PHE A 335 -21.58 -1.40 -4.74
N LYS A 336 -20.39 -1.92 -4.46
CA LYS A 336 -19.60 -2.68 -5.43
C LYS A 336 -19.14 -4.01 -4.88
N VAL A 337 -19.40 -5.08 -5.61
CA VAL A 337 -18.78 -6.36 -5.34
C VAL A 337 -17.32 -6.36 -5.80
N VAL A 338 -16.45 -6.94 -5.00
CA VAL A 338 -15.12 -7.38 -5.43
C VAL A 338 -15.34 -8.63 -6.28
N ALA A 339 -15.38 -8.46 -7.59
CA ALA A 339 -15.76 -9.55 -8.48
C ALA A 339 -14.74 -10.69 -8.43
N GLY A 340 -15.18 -11.87 -7.99
CA GLY A 340 -14.32 -13.02 -7.80
C GLY A 340 -13.92 -13.75 -9.07
N ASN A 341 -14.75 -13.66 -10.13
CA ASN A 341 -14.63 -14.37 -11.39
C ASN A 341 -13.90 -13.61 -12.51
N ILE A 342 -13.23 -12.51 -12.17
CA ILE A 342 -12.38 -11.73 -13.08
C ILE A 342 -10.94 -11.72 -12.57
N THR A 343 -9.98 -11.37 -13.44
CA THR A 343 -8.55 -11.39 -13.10
C THR A 343 -8.06 -10.16 -12.32
N SER A 344 -8.87 -9.08 -12.28
CA SER A 344 -8.46 -7.80 -11.70
C SER A 344 -9.63 -7.15 -10.99
N ALA A 345 -9.56 -7.04 -9.65
CA ALA A 345 -10.49 -6.25 -8.86
C ALA A 345 -10.37 -4.75 -9.18
N HIS A 346 -11.38 -3.97 -8.81
CA HIS A 346 -11.26 -2.51 -8.84
C HIS A 346 -10.32 -2.01 -7.74
N THR A 347 -9.80 -0.79 -7.93
CA THR A 347 -8.78 -0.20 -7.06
C THR A 347 -9.21 -0.15 -5.60
N VAL A 348 -8.42 -0.76 -4.70
CA VAL A 348 -8.55 -0.59 -3.25
C VAL A 348 -7.95 0.76 -2.85
N VAL A 349 -8.78 1.63 -2.26
CA VAL A 349 -8.37 2.97 -1.83
C VAL A 349 -8.64 3.15 -0.33
N ALA A 350 -7.99 4.12 0.30
CA ALA A 350 -8.12 4.38 1.75
C ALA A 350 -9.56 4.59 2.23
N HIS A 351 -10.49 4.95 1.33
CA HIS A 351 -11.91 5.13 1.64
C HIS A 351 -12.61 3.84 2.13
N ILE A 352 -12.06 2.65 1.83
CA ILE A 352 -12.54 1.36 2.38
C ILE A 352 -12.61 1.38 3.92
N SER A 353 -11.80 2.22 4.56
CA SER A 353 -11.80 2.43 6.01
C SER A 353 -13.14 2.97 6.55
N LYS A 354 -13.98 3.61 5.71
CA LYS A 354 -15.24 4.26 6.12
C LYS A 354 -16.37 3.25 6.34
N ASP A 355 -16.87 2.66 5.26
CA ASP A 355 -18.06 1.79 5.29
C ASP A 355 -17.86 0.42 4.63
N GLY A 356 -16.98 0.32 3.64
CA GLY A 356 -16.72 -0.91 2.90
C GLY A 356 -17.73 -1.19 1.78
N HIS A 357 -18.69 -0.32 1.52
CA HIS A 357 -19.74 -0.52 0.50
C HIS A 357 -19.20 -0.73 -0.92
N HIS A 358 -18.05 -0.15 -1.23
CA HIS A 358 -17.36 -0.37 -2.50
C HIS A 358 -16.59 -1.70 -2.58
N TYR A 359 -16.57 -2.51 -1.51
CA TYR A 359 -15.72 -3.70 -1.40
C TYR A 359 -16.48 -4.87 -0.77
N ILE A 360 -17.63 -5.22 -1.39
CA ILE A 360 -18.49 -6.31 -0.96
C ILE A 360 -17.85 -7.64 -1.38
N HIS A 361 -17.76 -8.59 -0.46
CA HIS A 361 -17.20 -9.92 -0.70
C HIS A 361 -18.03 -10.69 -1.75
N PRO A 362 -17.41 -11.41 -2.71
CA PRO A 362 -18.14 -12.07 -3.81
C PRO A 362 -18.98 -13.28 -3.39
N ASP A 363 -18.71 -13.88 -2.25
CA ASP A 363 -19.48 -15.02 -1.74
C ASP A 363 -20.73 -14.55 -1.00
N LEU A 364 -21.90 -14.81 -1.57
CA LEU A 364 -23.19 -14.46 -1.01
C LEU A 364 -23.43 -15.06 0.40
N LYS A 365 -22.83 -16.22 0.70
CA LYS A 365 -22.99 -16.86 2.01
C LYS A 365 -22.32 -16.08 3.14
N GLN A 366 -21.28 -15.33 2.83
CA GLN A 366 -20.57 -14.49 3.79
C GLN A 366 -21.21 -13.11 3.96
N ASN A 367 -21.85 -12.58 2.93
CA ASN A 367 -22.65 -11.35 2.89
C ASN A 367 -22.07 -10.20 3.74
N ARG A 368 -20.90 -9.72 3.39
CA ARG A 368 -20.12 -8.71 4.13
C ARG A 368 -19.21 -7.91 3.21
N SER A 369 -18.60 -6.85 3.71
CA SER A 369 -17.41 -6.27 3.04
C SER A 369 -16.16 -7.11 3.29
N ILE A 370 -15.13 -6.93 2.45
CA ILE A 370 -13.87 -7.65 2.62
C ILE A 370 -13.14 -7.25 3.91
N THR A 371 -12.34 -8.16 4.43
CA THR A 371 -11.48 -7.97 5.60
C THR A 371 -10.19 -7.22 5.26
N VAL A 372 -9.41 -6.86 6.27
CA VAL A 372 -8.08 -6.26 6.09
C VAL A 372 -7.15 -7.22 5.34
N ARG A 373 -7.16 -8.52 5.67
CA ARG A 373 -6.34 -9.53 4.99
C ARG A 373 -6.71 -9.67 3.51
N GLU A 374 -7.99 -9.71 3.20
CA GLU A 374 -8.47 -9.77 1.81
C GLU A 374 -8.06 -8.52 1.02
N ALA A 375 -8.20 -7.33 1.63
CA ALA A 375 -7.74 -6.09 1.00
C ALA A 375 -6.21 -6.06 0.81
N ALA A 376 -5.44 -6.56 1.77
CA ALA A 376 -3.99 -6.67 1.69
C ALA A 376 -3.54 -7.59 0.54
N ARG A 377 -4.20 -8.74 0.38
CA ARG A 377 -3.93 -9.66 -0.74
C ARG A 377 -4.26 -9.06 -2.10
N LEU A 378 -5.38 -8.33 -2.22
CA LEU A 378 -5.71 -7.59 -3.44
C LEU A 378 -4.69 -6.50 -3.76
N GLN A 379 -4.00 -5.99 -2.75
CA GLN A 379 -2.88 -5.04 -2.87
C GLN A 379 -1.53 -5.74 -3.00
N SER A 380 -1.50 -7.08 -3.04
CA SER A 380 -0.33 -7.94 -3.12
C SER A 380 0.63 -7.90 -1.92
N PHE A 381 0.16 -7.47 -0.75
CA PHE A 381 0.94 -7.67 0.48
C PHE A 381 1.00 -9.15 0.85
N PRO A 382 2.16 -9.66 1.27
CA PRO A 382 2.26 -11.05 1.71
C PRO A 382 1.51 -11.29 3.03
N ASP A 383 1.06 -12.53 3.26
CA ASP A 383 0.27 -12.87 4.46
C ASP A 383 1.05 -12.74 5.77
N ASN A 384 2.37 -12.86 5.72
CA ASN A 384 3.24 -12.56 6.84
C ASN A 384 3.42 -11.04 7.10
N TYR A 385 2.80 -10.16 6.31
CA TYR A 385 2.79 -8.73 6.58
C TYR A 385 1.81 -8.42 7.71
N PHE A 386 2.32 -7.90 8.82
CA PHE A 386 1.53 -7.55 9.99
C PHE A 386 1.33 -6.04 10.07
N PHE A 387 0.08 -5.59 9.96
CA PHE A 387 -0.28 -4.19 10.05
C PHE A 387 -0.56 -3.79 11.49
N GLU A 388 0.06 -2.74 11.96
CA GLU A 388 -0.16 -2.17 13.29
C GLU A 388 -1.32 -1.16 13.29
N GLY A 389 -1.85 -0.91 14.48
CA GLY A 389 -2.95 0.04 14.66
C GLY A 389 -4.34 -0.59 14.64
N SER A 390 -5.34 0.23 14.40
CA SER A 390 -6.74 -0.19 14.31
C SER A 390 -7.08 -0.74 12.93
N ARG A 391 -8.19 -1.49 12.82
CA ARG A 391 -8.73 -1.92 11.52
C ARG A 391 -8.88 -0.76 10.54
N THR A 392 -9.34 0.40 11.01
CA THR A 392 -9.47 1.61 10.18
C THR A 392 -8.12 2.09 9.68
N ALA A 393 -7.11 2.13 10.57
CA ALA A 393 -5.74 2.50 10.20
C ALA A 393 -5.16 1.50 9.19
N ASN A 394 -5.37 0.20 9.38
CA ASN A 394 -4.87 -0.84 8.48
C ASN A 394 -5.45 -0.71 7.07
N PHE A 395 -6.75 -0.43 6.93
CA PHE A 395 -7.34 -0.14 5.62
C PHE A 395 -6.80 1.13 4.97
N VAL A 396 -6.49 2.18 5.75
CA VAL A 396 -5.87 3.41 5.22
C VAL A 396 -4.46 3.11 4.73
N GLN A 397 -3.66 2.36 5.49
CA GLN A 397 -2.32 1.92 5.12
C GLN A 397 -2.33 1.14 3.80
N ILE A 398 -3.19 0.12 3.69
CA ILE A 398 -3.32 -0.70 2.49
C ILE A 398 -3.78 0.13 1.28
N GLY A 399 -4.81 0.95 1.46
CA GLY A 399 -5.40 1.72 0.36
C GLY A 399 -4.47 2.80 -0.23
N ASN A 400 -3.55 3.33 0.60
CA ASN A 400 -2.56 4.32 0.15
C ASN A 400 -1.31 3.68 -0.45
N ALA A 401 -1.01 2.42 -0.15
CA ALA A 401 0.22 1.78 -0.55
C ALA A 401 0.40 1.62 -2.07
N VAL A 402 1.64 1.64 -2.51
CA VAL A 402 2.06 1.03 -3.78
C VAL A 402 2.02 -0.49 -3.61
N PRO A 403 1.42 -1.25 -4.55
CA PRO A 403 1.40 -2.70 -4.43
C PRO A 403 2.80 -3.32 -4.42
N PRO A 404 3.15 -4.19 -3.45
CA PRO A 404 4.46 -4.83 -3.37
C PRO A 404 4.93 -5.53 -4.64
N LEU A 405 4.06 -6.25 -5.37
CA LEU A 405 4.45 -6.89 -6.64
C LEU A 405 4.81 -5.88 -7.74
N MET A 406 4.10 -4.74 -7.81
CA MET A 406 4.45 -3.67 -8.73
C MET A 406 5.81 -3.06 -8.35
N ALA A 407 6.02 -2.82 -7.06
CA ALA A 407 7.29 -2.33 -6.53
C ALA A 407 8.43 -3.31 -6.77
N GLU A 408 8.19 -4.63 -6.62
CA GLU A 408 9.17 -5.68 -6.91
C GLU A 408 9.57 -5.69 -8.38
N GLY A 409 8.61 -5.54 -9.31
CA GLY A 409 8.91 -5.45 -10.74
C GLY A 409 9.80 -4.24 -11.07
N ILE A 410 9.54 -3.09 -10.46
CA ILE A 410 10.38 -1.89 -10.59
C ILE A 410 11.77 -2.15 -9.98
N ALA A 411 11.82 -2.72 -8.78
CA ALA A 411 13.07 -3.00 -8.08
C ALA A 411 13.98 -3.99 -8.83
N ARG A 412 13.41 -5.05 -9.41
CA ARG A 412 14.16 -6.02 -10.25
C ARG A 412 14.81 -5.32 -11.45
N TRP A 413 14.07 -4.42 -12.10
CA TRP A 413 14.60 -3.67 -13.23
C TRP A 413 15.83 -2.82 -12.81
N PHE A 414 15.80 -2.19 -11.62
CA PHE A 414 16.94 -1.45 -11.09
C PHE A 414 18.10 -2.36 -10.71
N SER A 415 17.84 -3.51 -10.08
CA SER A 415 18.90 -4.42 -9.61
C SER A 415 19.77 -5.00 -10.74
N GLU A 416 19.29 -4.96 -11.98
CA GLU A 416 20.05 -5.39 -13.16
C GLU A 416 20.95 -4.24 -13.72
N ARG A 417 20.81 -3.00 -13.22
CA ARG A 417 21.42 -1.78 -13.82
C ARG A 417 22.23 -0.94 -12.84
N LEU A 418 22.00 -1.11 -11.54
CA LEU A 418 22.76 -0.47 -10.48
C LEU A 418 23.79 -1.40 -9.86
#